data_6c99a7f232de2f4854d9cfc638501886
#
_entry.id   6c99a7f232de2f4854d9cfc638501886
#
_cell.length_a   1.000
_cell.length_b   1.000
_cell.length_c   1.000
_cell.angle_alpha   90.00
_cell.angle_beta   90.00
_cell.angle_gamma   90.00
#
_symmetry.space_group_name_H-M   'P 1'
#
loop_
_entity.id
_entity.type
_entity.pdbx_description
1 polymer ?
#
loop_
_entity_poly.entity_id
_entity_poly.type
_entity_poly.pdbx_seq_one_letter_code
_entity_poly.pdbx_strand_id
1 'polypeptide(L)'
;PDPEMWTPHGYVLVKVDSRGSGKSPGRLDVNSPAEFSDFHDAIEWAAVQPWANGKVGLLGISYYAAGQWMIAAERPPHLAAMLPWQGTYDFYRDRTRQGGILGAGFLHRWWNRSVLRNQHGNPDTPLVDIDTGARNTGPESLTPEQLAANREDYIANLLARPLNDPWYEERSAKLDRIRIPALVVANWGGLGLHLRGTILGYLGIASKEKWLKVQSGSYFFTFLLPQNVALQHSFFDRYLKGIDNGWEDEPKVEVEVRAANDTVKRTVRDTQWPLSATKWTKLHLDASNLTLGSSAPSKAGSASYAAMSEGVTFSTTPLARALEFAGPIKAKLFVSSSTDDMDLFATLRAFDPVGREVTFFSAVEPKAPVSQGWLRVSQRKRDMKRSTEYQPWHSHDEAQKLKPGEIVEIDLEIWPGSAALPAGYRLALTLQGKDFERPGETGPQRGSGWFLHDDPRDRPPASFGGTHTVYSGGGREACLLLPVLQ
;
A
#
# COMPACT_ATOMS: atom_id res chain seq x y z
N PRO A 1 17.07 9.04 -6.28
CA PRO A 1 18.40 8.58 -6.63
C PRO A 1 19.48 9.55 -6.14
N ASP A 2 20.64 9.02 -5.78
CA ASP A 2 21.80 9.77 -5.36
C ASP A 2 22.68 10.07 -6.60
N PRO A 3 23.04 11.32 -6.86
CA PRO A 3 23.91 11.67 -8.00
C PRO A 3 25.21 10.89 -8.03
N GLU A 4 25.85 10.66 -6.88
CA GLU A 4 27.11 9.93 -6.80
C GLU A 4 27.01 8.47 -7.27
N MET A 5 25.82 7.88 -7.17
CA MET A 5 25.57 6.52 -7.63
C MET A 5 25.22 6.44 -9.13
N TRP A 6 24.89 7.56 -9.78
CA TRP A 6 24.35 7.55 -11.14
C TRP A 6 25.21 8.29 -12.16
N THR A 7 25.72 9.46 -11.81
CA THR A 7 26.48 10.30 -12.77
C THR A 7 27.77 9.64 -13.27
N PRO A 8 28.54 8.90 -12.43
CA PRO A 8 29.72 8.17 -12.92
C PRO A 8 29.39 7.09 -13.94
N HIS A 9 28.13 6.64 -13.99
CA HIS A 9 27.64 5.65 -14.95
C HIS A 9 27.04 6.27 -16.21
N GLY A 10 27.24 7.57 -16.46
CA GLY A 10 26.80 8.25 -17.67
C GLY A 10 25.30 8.59 -17.69
N TYR A 11 24.71 8.81 -16.53
CA TYR A 11 23.34 9.33 -16.39
C TYR A 11 23.33 10.78 -15.96
N VAL A 12 22.36 11.52 -16.47
CA VAL A 12 22.00 12.84 -15.94
C VAL A 12 20.77 12.68 -15.07
N LEU A 13 20.81 13.23 -13.87
CA LEU A 13 19.66 13.25 -12.95
C LEU A 13 18.96 14.60 -13.03
N VAL A 14 17.70 14.58 -13.45
CA VAL A 14 16.85 15.78 -13.46
C VAL A 14 15.91 15.69 -12.28
N LYS A 15 15.98 16.66 -11.37
CA LYS A 15 15.09 16.81 -10.22
C LYS A 15 14.28 18.07 -10.42
N VAL A 16 12.97 17.95 -10.40
CA VAL A 16 12.02 19.06 -10.62
C VAL A 16 11.16 19.21 -9.38
N ASP A 17 11.09 20.43 -8.84
CA ASP A 17 10.12 20.75 -7.81
C ASP A 17 8.73 20.87 -8.44
N SER A 18 7.72 20.18 -7.88
CA SER A 18 6.34 20.30 -8.33
C SER A 18 5.81 21.72 -8.14
N ARG A 19 4.84 22.12 -8.96
CA ARG A 19 4.17 23.43 -8.83
C ARG A 19 3.72 23.69 -7.40
N GLY A 20 3.95 24.92 -6.91
CA GLY A 20 3.62 25.32 -5.55
C GLY A 20 4.53 24.71 -4.47
N SER A 21 5.62 24.03 -4.86
CA SER A 21 6.55 23.38 -3.92
C SER A 21 8.00 23.77 -4.25
N GLY A 22 8.84 23.79 -3.24
CA GLY A 22 10.25 24.10 -3.42
C GLY A 22 10.46 25.46 -4.04
N LYS A 23 11.29 25.52 -5.08
CA LYS A 23 11.58 26.76 -5.84
C LYS A 23 10.56 27.00 -7.00
N SER A 24 9.62 26.10 -7.21
CA SER A 24 8.59 26.22 -8.26
C SER A 24 7.35 26.96 -7.75
N PRO A 25 7.00 28.14 -8.28
CA PRO A 25 5.79 28.84 -7.88
C PRO A 25 4.53 28.16 -8.40
N GLY A 26 3.36 28.66 -7.97
CA GLY A 26 2.05 28.18 -8.40
C GLY A 26 1.23 27.62 -7.25
N ARG A 27 0.06 27.05 -7.60
CA ARG A 27 -0.86 26.46 -6.61
C ARG A 27 -0.42 25.05 -6.25
N LEU A 28 -0.23 24.82 -4.97
CA LEU A 28 0.09 23.51 -4.41
C LEU A 28 -1.15 22.61 -4.38
N ASP A 29 -1.19 21.58 -5.23
CA ASP A 29 -2.25 20.57 -5.30
C ASP A 29 -1.61 19.21 -5.62
N VAL A 30 -1.34 18.43 -4.60
CA VAL A 30 -0.58 17.18 -4.71
C VAL A 30 -1.39 16.10 -5.45
N ASN A 31 -0.70 15.34 -6.29
CA ASN A 31 -1.28 14.31 -7.15
C ASN A 31 -2.42 14.84 -8.06
N SER A 32 -2.41 16.10 -8.40
CA SER A 32 -3.39 16.70 -9.29
C SER A 32 -3.07 16.43 -10.77
N PRO A 33 -4.06 16.50 -11.67
CA PRO A 33 -3.81 16.46 -13.11
C PRO A 33 -2.81 17.52 -13.59
N ALA A 34 -2.81 18.71 -12.95
CA ALA A 34 -1.88 19.78 -13.27
C ALA A 34 -0.43 19.41 -12.94
N GLU A 35 -0.18 18.79 -11.79
CA GLU A 35 1.14 18.29 -11.42
C GLU A 35 1.66 17.25 -12.43
N PHE A 36 0.77 16.38 -12.91
CA PHE A 36 1.15 15.37 -13.90
C PHE A 36 1.44 15.98 -15.27
N SER A 37 0.66 16.97 -15.69
CA SER A 37 0.95 17.72 -16.93
C SER A 37 2.31 18.42 -16.88
N ASP A 38 2.65 19.05 -15.75
CA ASP A 38 3.97 19.66 -15.57
C ASP A 38 5.11 18.65 -15.65
N PHE A 39 4.89 17.47 -15.07
CA PHE A 39 5.90 16.42 -15.10
C PHE A 39 6.06 15.83 -16.50
N HIS A 40 4.97 15.69 -17.27
CA HIS A 40 5.03 15.36 -18.69
C HIS A 40 5.93 16.36 -19.44
N ASP A 41 5.68 17.65 -19.28
CA ASP A 41 6.45 18.70 -19.93
C ASP A 41 7.93 18.69 -19.49
N ALA A 42 8.21 18.39 -18.22
CA ALA A 42 9.58 18.25 -17.73
C ALA A 42 10.32 17.07 -18.38
N ILE A 43 9.64 15.94 -18.65
CA ILE A 43 10.22 14.80 -19.39
C ILE A 43 10.57 15.21 -20.82
N GLU A 44 9.63 15.84 -21.52
CA GLU A 44 9.82 16.28 -22.91
C GLU A 44 10.92 17.35 -23.01
N TRP A 45 10.97 18.30 -22.05
CA TRP A 45 12.05 19.27 -21.95
C TRP A 45 13.42 18.60 -21.75
N ALA A 46 13.52 17.64 -20.82
CA ALA A 46 14.78 16.96 -20.54
C ALA A 46 15.30 16.15 -21.74
N ALA A 47 14.41 15.52 -22.47
CA ALA A 47 14.74 14.66 -23.61
C ALA A 47 15.42 15.40 -24.78
N VAL A 48 15.11 16.70 -24.97
CA VAL A 48 15.63 17.49 -26.08
C VAL A 48 16.86 18.34 -25.75
N GLN A 49 17.37 18.21 -24.52
CA GLN A 49 18.55 18.96 -24.14
C GLN A 49 19.81 18.42 -24.84
N PRO A 50 20.83 19.28 -25.10
CA PRO A 50 22.06 18.87 -25.79
C PRO A 50 22.84 17.71 -25.13
N TRP A 51 22.66 17.48 -23.86
CA TRP A 51 23.28 16.40 -23.09
C TRP A 51 22.44 15.12 -23.04
N ALA A 52 21.21 15.13 -23.57
CA ALA A 52 20.31 13.97 -23.57
C ALA A 52 20.44 13.16 -24.86
N ASN A 53 20.14 11.87 -24.76
CA ASN A 53 20.07 10.96 -25.91
C ASN A 53 18.63 10.77 -26.44
N GLY A 54 17.68 11.59 -25.98
CA GLY A 54 16.26 11.50 -26.35
C GLY A 54 15.46 10.45 -25.58
N LYS A 55 16.02 9.83 -24.54
CA LYS A 55 15.32 8.83 -23.72
C LYS A 55 15.33 9.24 -22.25
N VAL A 56 14.17 9.23 -21.63
CA VAL A 56 13.99 9.53 -20.21
C VAL A 56 13.48 8.29 -19.48
N GLY A 57 14.04 8.01 -18.31
CA GLY A 57 13.59 6.98 -17.38
C GLY A 57 13.10 7.58 -16.07
N LEU A 58 12.10 6.97 -15.47
CA LEU A 58 11.57 7.40 -14.16
C LEU A 58 12.03 6.46 -13.05
N LEU A 59 12.58 7.03 -11.99
CA LEU A 59 13.07 6.29 -10.82
C LEU A 59 12.68 7.00 -9.53
N GLY A 60 12.14 6.27 -8.57
CA GLY A 60 11.85 6.83 -7.25
C GLY A 60 11.05 5.92 -6.34
N ILE A 61 11.00 6.32 -5.07
CA ILE A 61 10.28 5.64 -4.01
C ILE A 61 9.04 6.44 -3.62
N SER A 62 7.96 5.78 -3.19
CA SER A 62 6.82 6.40 -2.52
C SER A 62 6.11 7.42 -3.41
N TYR A 63 6.12 8.71 -3.07
CA TYR A 63 5.52 9.78 -3.87
C TYR A 63 6.09 9.83 -5.29
N TYR A 64 7.42 9.71 -5.40
CA TYR A 64 8.12 9.68 -6.69
C TYR A 64 7.84 8.40 -7.51
N ALA A 65 7.42 7.32 -6.87
CA ALA A 65 6.96 6.11 -7.55
C ALA A 65 5.48 6.23 -7.94
N ALA A 66 4.64 6.81 -7.09
CA ALA A 66 3.22 7.04 -7.38
C ALA A 66 3.05 7.95 -8.61
N GLY A 67 3.82 9.04 -8.69
CA GLY A 67 3.83 9.92 -9.86
C GLY A 67 4.16 9.19 -11.17
N GLN A 68 5.03 8.18 -11.14
CA GLN A 68 5.42 7.45 -12.36
C GLN A 68 4.22 6.76 -13.03
N TRP A 69 3.30 6.16 -12.26
CA TRP A 69 2.11 5.52 -12.81
C TRP A 69 1.22 6.52 -13.55
N MET A 70 1.05 7.70 -12.96
CA MET A 70 0.23 8.78 -13.54
C MET A 70 0.85 9.29 -14.84
N ILE A 71 2.15 9.63 -14.77
CA ILE A 71 2.88 10.19 -15.92
C ILE A 71 2.98 9.17 -17.07
N ALA A 72 3.29 7.91 -16.78
CA ALA A 72 3.38 6.87 -17.80
C ALA A 72 2.03 6.62 -18.49
N ALA A 73 0.91 6.84 -17.78
CA ALA A 73 -0.43 6.78 -18.36
C ALA A 73 -0.73 7.95 -19.32
N GLU A 74 -0.08 9.11 -19.15
CA GLU A 74 -0.14 10.25 -20.08
C GLU A 74 0.68 10.01 -21.35
N ARG A 75 1.61 9.03 -21.33
CA ARG A 75 2.41 8.56 -22.46
C ARG A 75 3.30 9.64 -23.09
N PRO A 76 4.20 10.29 -22.32
CA PRO A 76 5.16 11.21 -22.90
C PRO A 76 5.99 10.50 -24.00
N PRO A 77 6.16 11.10 -25.19
CA PRO A 77 6.85 10.47 -26.30
C PRO A 77 8.28 9.98 -26.01
N HIS A 78 9.01 10.71 -25.15
CA HIS A 78 10.39 10.38 -24.82
C HIS A 78 10.54 9.53 -23.53
N LEU A 79 9.44 9.16 -22.86
CA LEU A 79 9.48 8.28 -21.73
C LEU A 79 9.73 6.84 -22.17
N ALA A 80 10.94 6.33 -21.92
CA ALA A 80 11.41 5.04 -22.43
C ALA A 80 11.27 3.88 -21.42
N ALA A 81 11.30 4.16 -20.12
CA ALA A 81 11.20 3.13 -19.07
C ALA A 81 10.78 3.73 -17.73
N MET A 82 10.19 2.91 -16.84
CA MET A 82 9.84 3.32 -15.50
C MET A 82 10.24 2.27 -14.46
N LEU A 83 10.66 2.75 -13.27
CA LEU A 83 11.03 1.93 -12.14
C LEU A 83 10.35 2.44 -10.86
N PRO A 84 9.05 2.15 -10.67
CA PRO A 84 8.34 2.51 -9.45
C PRO A 84 8.73 1.55 -8.31
N TRP A 85 9.34 2.11 -7.27
CA TRP A 85 9.71 1.40 -6.06
C TRP A 85 8.76 1.76 -4.94
N GLN A 86 7.77 0.90 -4.63
CA GLN A 86 6.77 1.17 -3.61
C GLN A 86 5.94 2.45 -3.88
N GLY A 87 5.08 2.42 -4.89
CA GLY A 87 4.19 3.52 -5.25
C GLY A 87 2.75 3.08 -5.49
N THR A 88 1.81 3.91 -5.11
CA THR A 88 0.38 3.68 -5.28
C THR A 88 -0.09 4.17 -6.64
N TYR A 89 -1.01 3.45 -7.29
CA TYR A 89 -1.66 3.91 -8.51
C TYR A 89 -3.11 4.36 -8.29
N ASP A 90 -3.80 3.81 -7.28
CA ASP A 90 -5.18 4.14 -6.91
C ASP A 90 -5.17 5.09 -5.72
N PHE A 91 -5.55 6.34 -5.99
CA PHE A 91 -5.49 7.40 -4.98
C PHE A 91 -6.49 7.19 -3.84
N TYR A 92 -7.65 6.58 -4.13
CA TYR A 92 -8.64 6.25 -3.12
C TYR A 92 -8.21 5.04 -2.29
N ARG A 93 -8.10 3.86 -2.92
CA ARG A 93 -7.99 2.56 -2.23
C ARG A 93 -6.63 2.29 -1.60
N ASP A 94 -5.58 2.81 -2.22
CA ASP A 94 -4.22 2.51 -1.76
C ASP A 94 -3.66 3.60 -0.86
N ARG A 95 -3.95 4.88 -1.21
CA ARG A 95 -3.28 6.01 -0.57
C ARG A 95 -4.09 6.65 0.55
N THR A 96 -5.41 6.81 0.36
CA THR A 96 -6.19 7.67 1.25
C THR A 96 -7.23 6.94 2.09
N ARG A 97 -7.91 5.93 1.51
CA ARG A 97 -9.03 5.24 2.15
C ARG A 97 -8.95 3.73 2.00
N GLN A 98 -8.11 3.09 2.79
CA GLN A 98 -7.98 1.64 2.82
C GLN A 98 -9.32 1.01 3.23
N GLY A 99 -9.90 0.21 2.33
CA GLY A 99 -11.23 -0.37 2.56
C GLY A 99 -12.35 0.65 2.78
N GLY A 100 -12.19 1.90 2.34
CA GLY A 100 -13.16 2.99 2.51
C GLY A 100 -12.95 3.83 3.79
N ILE A 101 -11.99 3.48 4.64
CA ILE A 101 -11.69 4.17 5.90
C ILE A 101 -10.53 5.14 5.69
N LEU A 102 -10.64 6.39 6.17
CA LEU A 102 -9.61 7.40 5.96
C LEU A 102 -8.35 7.10 6.77
N GLY A 103 -7.22 6.92 6.09
CA GLY A 103 -5.88 6.75 6.67
C GLY A 103 -5.31 8.04 7.25
N ALA A 104 -6.01 8.63 8.19
CA ALA A 104 -5.80 9.99 8.68
C ALA A 104 -4.43 10.21 9.33
N GLY A 105 -3.96 9.26 10.14
CA GLY A 105 -2.73 9.40 10.91
C GLY A 105 -1.51 9.71 10.05
N PHE A 106 -1.32 8.94 8.97
CA PHE A 106 -0.24 9.20 8.02
C PHE A 106 -0.49 10.48 7.21
N LEU A 107 -1.70 10.65 6.65
CA LEU A 107 -2.00 11.75 5.72
C LEU A 107 -1.87 13.12 6.38
N HIS A 108 -2.37 13.30 7.60
CA HIS A 108 -2.24 14.54 8.35
C HIS A 108 -0.77 14.86 8.67
N ARG A 109 -0.01 13.83 9.10
CA ARG A 109 1.41 13.99 9.41
C ARG A 109 2.22 14.35 8.16
N TRP A 110 2.00 13.62 7.05
CA TRP A 110 2.67 13.86 5.79
C TRP A 110 2.35 15.24 5.22
N TRP A 111 1.07 15.64 5.21
CA TRP A 111 0.65 16.95 4.76
C TRP A 111 1.36 18.06 5.53
N ASN A 112 1.31 18.03 6.86
CA ASN A 112 1.88 19.09 7.68
C ASN A 112 3.42 19.10 7.69
N ARG A 113 4.06 17.93 7.70
CA ARG A 113 5.51 17.83 7.90
C ARG A 113 6.32 17.73 6.62
N SER A 114 5.73 17.23 5.54
CA SER A 114 6.44 17.07 4.26
C SER A 114 5.94 18.06 3.22
N VAL A 115 4.62 18.22 3.04
CA VAL A 115 4.08 19.04 1.97
C VAL A 115 4.12 20.53 2.34
N LEU A 116 3.48 20.94 3.42
CA LEU A 116 3.39 22.36 3.78
C LEU A 116 4.74 22.99 4.11
N ARG A 117 5.69 22.22 4.65
CA ARG A 117 7.05 22.73 4.88
C ARG A 117 7.80 23.08 3.59
N ASN A 118 7.47 22.39 2.52
CA ASN A 118 8.04 22.61 1.18
C ASN A 118 7.19 23.54 0.31
N GLN A 119 6.07 24.08 0.81
CA GLN A 119 5.26 24.99 0.02
C GLN A 119 6.09 26.21 -0.43
N HIS A 120 6.02 26.54 -1.73
CA HIS A 120 6.72 27.68 -2.30
C HIS A 120 6.38 28.98 -1.55
N GLY A 121 7.40 29.78 -1.26
CA GLY A 121 7.25 31.03 -0.53
C GLY A 121 7.05 30.87 0.98
N ASN A 122 7.11 29.66 1.56
CA ASN A 122 7.02 29.46 3.01
C ASN A 122 8.28 29.99 3.71
N PRO A 123 8.19 31.10 4.50
CA PRO A 123 9.36 31.67 5.18
C PRO A 123 9.83 30.85 6.38
N ASP A 124 8.93 30.02 6.95
CA ASP A 124 9.18 29.26 8.19
C ASP A 124 9.70 27.84 7.92
N THR A 125 10.09 27.54 6.69
CA THR A 125 10.68 26.24 6.37
C THR A 125 12.00 26.03 7.12
N PRO A 126 12.20 24.87 7.78
CA PRO A 126 13.51 24.52 8.34
C PRO A 126 14.46 23.96 7.28
N LEU A 127 14.00 23.82 6.03
CA LEU A 127 14.72 23.15 4.94
C LEU A 127 15.54 24.18 4.17
N VAL A 128 16.84 23.92 4.10
CA VAL A 128 17.80 24.75 3.36
C VAL A 128 18.58 23.89 2.37
N ASP A 129 18.97 24.51 1.29
CA ASP A 129 19.91 23.97 0.34
C ASP A 129 21.27 23.80 1.02
N ILE A 130 21.83 22.60 0.98
CA ILE A 130 23.05 22.27 1.74
C ILE A 130 24.29 23.00 1.20
N ASP A 131 24.31 23.32 -0.09
CA ASP A 131 25.47 23.95 -0.73
C ASP A 131 25.45 25.47 -0.59
N THR A 132 24.26 26.06 -0.65
CA THR A 132 24.11 27.53 -0.67
C THR A 132 23.59 28.12 0.63
N GLY A 133 23.02 27.29 1.52
CA GLY A 133 22.33 27.76 2.74
C GLY A 133 21.02 28.51 2.47
N ALA A 134 20.60 28.64 1.22
CA ALA A 134 19.36 29.30 0.85
C ALA A 134 18.13 28.42 1.21
N ARG A 135 16.99 29.07 1.49
CA ARG A 135 15.73 28.33 1.74
C ARG A 135 15.34 27.52 0.51
N ASN A 136 14.92 26.27 0.74
CA ASN A 136 14.46 25.41 -0.34
C ASN A 136 13.13 25.86 -0.97
N THR A 137 12.37 26.73 -0.29
CA THR A 137 11.06 27.22 -0.74
C THR A 137 11.12 28.50 -1.60
N GLY A 138 12.29 28.81 -2.13
CA GLY A 138 12.50 30.01 -2.97
C GLY A 138 12.81 31.27 -2.16
N PRO A 139 13.18 32.37 -2.86
CA PRO A 139 13.55 33.65 -2.23
C PRO A 139 12.33 34.42 -1.70
N GLU A 140 11.15 34.19 -2.25
CA GLU A 140 9.90 34.85 -1.89
C GLU A 140 9.49 34.49 -0.45
N SER A 141 8.80 35.42 0.22
CA SER A 141 8.19 35.20 1.52
C SER A 141 6.72 35.57 1.44
N LEU A 142 5.86 34.57 1.45
CA LEU A 142 4.40 34.75 1.39
C LEU A 142 3.83 34.80 2.80
N THR A 143 2.76 35.61 2.96
CA THR A 143 2.03 35.64 4.25
C THR A 143 1.25 34.33 4.45
N PRO A 144 0.81 34.03 5.70
CA PRO A 144 -0.03 32.86 5.96
C PRO A 144 -1.28 32.81 5.09
N GLU A 145 -1.92 33.96 4.82
CA GLU A 145 -3.12 34.08 3.98
C GLU A 145 -2.79 33.78 2.51
N GLN A 146 -1.66 34.27 2.00
CA GLN A 146 -1.19 33.99 0.66
C GLN A 146 -0.83 32.52 0.49
N LEU A 147 -0.13 31.92 1.48
CA LEU A 147 0.14 30.49 1.50
C LEU A 147 -1.15 29.66 1.50
N ALA A 148 -2.15 30.02 2.30
CA ALA A 148 -3.43 29.33 2.34
C ALA A 148 -4.19 29.45 1.00
N ALA A 149 -4.18 30.61 0.37
CA ALA A 149 -4.81 30.83 -0.93
C ALA A 149 -4.12 30.08 -2.08
N ASN A 150 -2.81 29.83 -1.95
CA ASN A 150 -1.97 29.15 -2.96
C ASN A 150 -1.88 27.64 -2.77
N ARG A 151 -2.82 27.02 -2.06
CA ARG A 151 -2.88 25.57 -1.93
C ARG A 151 -4.30 25.05 -1.93
N GLU A 152 -4.43 23.76 -2.25
CA GLU A 152 -5.64 22.99 -2.06
C GLU A 152 -5.82 22.66 -0.56
N ASP A 153 -7.04 22.70 -0.06
CA ASP A 153 -7.32 22.19 1.28
C ASP A 153 -7.46 20.67 1.23
N TYR A 154 -6.30 20.03 1.19
CA TYR A 154 -6.17 18.59 1.01
C TYR A 154 -6.95 17.77 2.05
N ILE A 155 -6.85 18.15 3.32
CA ILE A 155 -7.50 17.41 4.41
C ILE A 155 -9.03 17.61 4.38
N ALA A 156 -9.52 18.83 4.14
CA ALA A 156 -10.95 19.08 4.00
C ALA A 156 -11.55 18.33 2.81
N ASN A 157 -10.84 18.28 1.68
CA ASN A 157 -11.28 17.50 0.51
C ASN A 157 -11.38 16.01 0.80
N LEU A 158 -10.42 15.42 1.50
CA LEU A 158 -10.47 14.01 1.89
C LEU A 158 -11.67 13.72 2.82
N LEU A 159 -11.93 14.59 3.79
CA LEU A 159 -13.05 14.43 4.72
C LEU A 159 -14.41 14.61 4.04
N ALA A 160 -14.52 15.55 3.11
CA ALA A 160 -15.77 15.81 2.38
C ALA A 160 -16.13 14.69 1.39
N ARG A 161 -15.18 13.79 1.04
CA ARG A 161 -15.34 12.76 0.01
C ARG A 161 -15.14 11.35 0.58
N PRO A 162 -16.16 10.78 1.25
CA PRO A 162 -16.06 9.44 1.84
C PRO A 162 -16.13 8.31 0.80
N LEU A 163 -16.63 8.58 -0.41
CA LEU A 163 -16.76 7.63 -1.50
C LEU A 163 -15.77 7.93 -2.62
N ASN A 164 -15.47 6.92 -3.43
CA ASN A 164 -14.67 7.08 -4.63
C ASN A 164 -15.49 7.85 -5.69
N ASP A 165 -15.04 9.05 -5.99
CA ASP A 165 -15.66 9.98 -6.91
C ASP A 165 -14.68 10.45 -8.00
N PRO A 166 -15.11 11.27 -8.99
CA PRO A 166 -14.23 11.75 -10.05
C PRO A 166 -12.96 12.46 -9.57
N TRP A 167 -12.97 13.11 -8.41
CA TRP A 167 -11.78 13.75 -7.85
C TRP A 167 -10.67 12.75 -7.48
N TYR A 168 -11.05 11.54 -7.00
CA TYR A 168 -10.10 10.46 -6.77
C TYR A 168 -9.69 9.77 -8.08
N GLU A 169 -10.63 9.63 -9.01
CA GLU A 169 -10.37 8.95 -10.29
C GLU A 169 -9.40 9.73 -11.18
N GLU A 170 -9.46 11.07 -11.19
CA GLU A 170 -8.51 11.91 -11.93
C GLU A 170 -7.10 11.91 -11.30
N ARG A 171 -6.97 11.49 -10.03
CA ARG A 171 -5.72 11.32 -9.29
C ARG A 171 -5.22 9.87 -9.27
N SER A 172 -5.88 8.99 -10.01
CA SER A 172 -5.57 7.56 -10.11
C SER A 172 -5.14 7.18 -11.53
N ALA A 173 -4.11 6.36 -11.66
CA ALA A 173 -3.53 6.04 -12.95
C ALA A 173 -4.42 5.11 -13.79
N LYS A 174 -4.54 5.41 -15.09
CA LYS A 174 -5.16 4.54 -16.10
C LYS A 174 -4.13 3.52 -16.60
N LEU A 175 -3.98 2.43 -15.84
CA LEU A 175 -2.91 1.45 -16.03
C LEU A 175 -2.88 0.81 -17.43
N ASP A 176 -4.02 0.60 -18.05
CA ASP A 176 -4.17 0.04 -19.40
C ASP A 176 -3.54 0.89 -20.51
N ARG A 177 -3.21 2.16 -20.21
CA ARG A 177 -2.51 3.05 -21.13
C ARG A 177 -0.99 2.91 -21.06
N ILE A 178 -0.43 2.31 -20.00
CA ILE A 178 1.02 2.19 -19.78
C ILE A 178 1.56 1.01 -20.58
N ARG A 179 2.48 1.27 -21.52
CA ARG A 179 3.02 0.28 -22.45
C ARG A 179 4.55 0.21 -22.47
N ILE A 180 5.22 1.13 -21.78
CA ILE A 180 6.69 1.18 -21.69
C ILE A 180 7.22 0.05 -20.77
N PRO A 181 8.49 -0.36 -20.92
CA PRO A 181 9.15 -1.28 -20.01
C PRO A 181 9.08 -0.81 -18.55
N ALA A 182 8.79 -1.73 -17.65
CA ALA A 182 8.58 -1.41 -16.23
C ALA A 182 9.24 -2.46 -15.31
N LEU A 183 10.16 -2.02 -14.45
CA LEU A 183 10.62 -2.79 -13.30
C LEU A 183 9.88 -2.31 -12.05
N VAL A 184 8.93 -3.09 -11.59
CA VAL A 184 8.08 -2.76 -10.44
C VAL A 184 8.62 -3.45 -9.19
N VAL A 185 8.94 -2.68 -8.15
CA VAL A 185 9.45 -3.22 -6.90
C VAL A 185 8.48 -2.96 -5.75
N ALA A 186 7.86 -4.02 -5.29
CA ALA A 186 7.05 -4.07 -4.09
C ALA A 186 7.88 -4.49 -2.87
N ASN A 187 7.41 -4.17 -1.68
CA ASN A 187 8.03 -4.60 -0.43
C ASN A 187 6.94 -4.97 0.57
N TRP A 188 7.10 -6.10 1.24
CA TRP A 188 6.12 -6.60 2.22
C TRP A 188 5.83 -5.61 3.35
N GLY A 189 6.80 -4.76 3.67
CA GLY A 189 6.66 -3.71 4.67
C GLY A 189 5.84 -2.49 4.23
N GLY A 190 5.33 -2.46 3.01
CA GLY A 190 4.48 -1.36 2.49
C GLY A 190 3.02 -1.42 2.93
N LEU A 191 2.72 -2.05 4.06
CA LEU A 191 1.37 -2.18 4.61
C LEU A 191 0.74 -0.80 4.90
N GLY A 192 -0.53 -0.67 4.60
CA GLY A 192 -1.32 0.55 4.85
C GLY A 192 -1.07 1.70 3.88
N LEU A 193 -0.12 1.57 2.91
CA LEU A 193 0.13 2.65 1.95
C LEU A 193 0.52 2.16 0.53
N HIS A 194 1.54 1.32 0.36
CA HIS A 194 2.15 1.10 -0.96
C HIS A 194 1.97 -0.29 -1.55
N LEU A 195 2.04 -1.34 -0.71
CA LEU A 195 2.20 -2.72 -1.17
C LEU A 195 1.12 -3.15 -2.16
N ARG A 196 -0.15 -2.92 -1.81
CA ARG A 196 -1.30 -3.29 -2.64
C ARG A 196 -1.23 -2.61 -4.02
N GLY A 197 -1.11 -1.28 -4.02
CA GLY A 197 -1.10 -0.50 -5.25
C GLY A 197 0.10 -0.79 -6.15
N THR A 198 1.25 -1.08 -5.57
CA THR A 198 2.43 -1.47 -6.35
C THR A 198 2.21 -2.78 -7.11
N ILE A 199 1.69 -3.82 -6.42
CA ILE A 199 1.42 -5.12 -7.04
C ILE A 199 0.29 -5.01 -8.08
N LEU A 200 -0.80 -4.31 -7.77
CA LEU A 200 -1.90 -4.12 -8.70
C LEU A 200 -1.51 -3.23 -9.89
N GLY A 201 -0.62 -2.27 -9.67
CA GLY A 201 0.00 -1.50 -10.75
C GLY A 201 0.71 -2.41 -11.74
N TYR A 202 1.58 -3.31 -11.25
CA TYR A 202 2.24 -4.33 -12.10
C TYR A 202 1.23 -5.18 -12.88
N LEU A 203 0.17 -5.65 -12.23
CA LEU A 203 -0.83 -6.48 -12.89
C LEU A 203 -1.60 -5.72 -13.97
N GLY A 204 -1.96 -4.46 -13.69
CA GLY A 204 -2.85 -3.66 -14.52
C GLY A 204 -2.21 -3.00 -15.74
N ILE A 205 -0.87 -2.79 -15.78
CA ILE A 205 -0.23 -2.15 -16.92
C ILE A 205 -0.26 -3.04 -18.17
N ALA A 206 -0.48 -2.41 -19.32
CA ALA A 206 -0.52 -3.07 -20.62
C ALA A 206 0.87 -3.35 -21.21
N SER A 207 1.94 -3.00 -20.52
CA SER A 207 3.31 -3.33 -20.94
C SER A 207 3.51 -4.84 -21.02
N LYS A 208 4.16 -5.30 -22.10
CA LYS A 208 4.61 -6.68 -22.28
C LYS A 208 5.96 -6.93 -21.61
N GLU A 209 6.74 -5.88 -21.43
CA GLU A 209 8.06 -5.88 -20.81
C GLU A 209 7.93 -5.36 -19.38
N LYS A 210 7.50 -6.23 -18.48
CA LYS A 210 7.31 -5.89 -17.08
C LYS A 210 7.85 -6.97 -16.15
N TRP A 211 8.44 -6.53 -15.05
CA TRP A 211 9.04 -7.36 -14.00
C TRP A 211 8.49 -6.94 -12.66
N LEU A 212 8.30 -7.89 -11.77
CA LEU A 212 7.89 -7.67 -10.38
C LEU A 212 8.94 -8.27 -9.43
N LYS A 213 9.48 -7.45 -8.55
CA LYS A 213 10.26 -7.89 -7.40
C LYS A 213 9.46 -7.60 -6.14
N VAL A 214 9.33 -8.57 -5.22
CA VAL A 214 8.68 -8.37 -3.92
C VAL A 214 9.69 -8.67 -2.83
N GLN A 215 10.16 -7.63 -2.15
CA GLN A 215 11.29 -7.67 -1.21
C GLN A 215 10.84 -7.58 0.24
N SER A 216 11.73 -7.97 1.14
CA SER A 216 11.62 -7.86 2.60
C SER A 216 12.41 -6.66 3.13
N GLY A 217 12.31 -6.38 4.43
CA GLY A 217 13.01 -5.27 5.08
C GLY A 217 12.36 -3.90 4.84
N SER A 218 13.04 -2.83 5.24
CA SER A 218 12.56 -1.46 4.98
C SER A 218 12.90 -1.04 3.56
N TYR A 219 11.88 -0.67 2.78
CA TYR A 219 12.07 -0.29 1.38
C TYR A 219 12.89 0.98 1.17
N PHE A 220 13.03 1.84 2.18
CA PHE A 220 13.93 2.99 2.10
C PHE A 220 15.40 2.55 2.05
N PHE A 221 15.75 1.54 2.84
CA PHE A 221 17.11 0.99 2.85
C PHE A 221 17.36 0.07 1.66
N THR A 222 16.39 -0.80 1.33
CA THR A 222 16.58 -1.75 0.22
C THR A 222 16.80 -1.04 -1.12
N PHE A 223 16.21 0.13 -1.34
CA PHE A 223 16.41 0.92 -2.55
C PHE A 223 17.87 1.29 -2.82
N LEU A 224 18.65 1.53 -1.76
CA LEU A 224 20.04 1.98 -1.82
C LEU A 224 21.06 0.84 -1.63
N LEU A 225 20.63 -0.39 -1.42
CA LEU A 225 21.56 -1.52 -1.32
C LEU A 225 22.31 -1.71 -2.63
N PRO A 226 23.64 -2.00 -2.59
CA PRO A 226 24.48 -2.10 -3.78
C PRO A 226 23.91 -3.03 -4.86
N GLN A 227 23.37 -4.19 -4.48
CA GLN A 227 22.75 -5.15 -5.41
C GLN A 227 21.49 -4.57 -6.07
N ASN A 228 20.71 -3.76 -5.36
CA ASN A 228 19.52 -3.14 -5.91
C ASN A 228 19.84 -1.91 -6.78
N VAL A 229 20.90 -1.18 -6.45
CA VAL A 229 21.43 -0.13 -7.35
C VAL A 229 21.97 -0.74 -8.64
N ALA A 230 22.69 -1.86 -8.55
CA ALA A 230 23.15 -2.59 -9.74
C ALA A 230 21.97 -3.09 -10.61
N LEU A 231 20.91 -3.61 -9.98
CA LEU A 231 19.66 -3.99 -10.68
C LEU A 231 19.01 -2.80 -11.39
N GLN A 232 18.94 -1.64 -10.72
CA GLN A 232 18.41 -0.40 -11.29
C GLN A 232 19.24 0.05 -12.50
N HIS A 233 20.57 0.03 -12.40
CA HIS A 233 21.48 0.33 -13.52
C HIS A 233 21.28 -0.63 -14.68
N SER A 234 21.25 -1.94 -14.41
CA SER A 234 21.08 -2.96 -15.47
C SER A 234 19.79 -2.74 -16.25
N PHE A 235 18.67 -2.43 -15.55
CA PHE A 235 17.41 -2.10 -16.20
C PHE A 235 17.50 -0.85 -17.10
N PHE A 236 18.05 0.25 -16.57
CA PHE A 236 18.14 1.48 -17.36
C PHE A 236 19.23 1.43 -18.44
N ASP A 237 20.33 0.72 -18.23
CA ASP A 237 21.34 0.49 -19.26
C ASP A 237 20.72 -0.20 -20.49
N ARG A 238 19.84 -1.18 -20.25
CA ARG A 238 19.11 -1.86 -21.32
C ARG A 238 18.18 -0.90 -22.07
N TYR A 239 17.33 -0.14 -21.38
CA TYR A 239 16.24 0.61 -22.00
C TYR A 239 16.61 2.04 -22.39
N LEU A 240 17.50 2.71 -21.66
CA LEU A 240 17.91 4.08 -21.97
C LEU A 240 19.15 4.15 -22.84
N LYS A 241 20.10 3.23 -22.67
CA LYS A 241 21.35 3.22 -23.45
C LYS A 241 21.36 2.17 -24.55
N GLY A 242 20.46 1.19 -24.52
CA GLY A 242 20.41 0.10 -25.50
C GLY A 242 21.53 -0.93 -25.33
N ILE A 243 22.10 -1.03 -24.14
CA ILE A 243 23.16 -2.02 -23.85
C ILE A 243 22.53 -3.40 -23.77
N ASP A 244 23.10 -4.34 -24.53
CA ASP A 244 22.75 -5.76 -24.43
C ASP A 244 23.48 -6.36 -23.23
N ASN A 245 22.77 -6.52 -22.13
CA ASN A 245 23.30 -6.91 -20.83
C ASN A 245 22.60 -8.15 -20.24
N GLY A 246 21.82 -8.87 -21.06
CA GLY A 246 21.10 -10.07 -20.64
C GLY A 246 19.87 -9.78 -19.77
N TRP A 247 19.34 -8.55 -19.78
CA TRP A 247 18.16 -8.18 -18.98
C TRP A 247 16.93 -9.07 -19.26
N GLU A 248 16.82 -9.59 -20.47
CA GLU A 248 15.72 -10.46 -20.89
C GLU A 248 15.66 -11.78 -20.10
N ASP A 249 16.78 -12.21 -19.54
CA ASP A 249 16.90 -13.44 -18.72
C ASP A 249 16.48 -13.20 -17.26
N GLU A 250 16.24 -11.94 -16.87
CA GLU A 250 15.74 -11.62 -15.52
C GLU A 250 14.35 -12.27 -15.28
N PRO A 251 14.16 -12.94 -14.13
CA PRO A 251 12.87 -13.54 -13.78
C PRO A 251 11.74 -12.49 -13.79
N LYS A 252 10.65 -12.77 -14.51
CA LYS A 252 9.51 -11.86 -14.62
C LYS A 252 8.88 -11.52 -13.26
N VAL A 253 8.88 -12.50 -12.35
CA VAL A 253 8.42 -12.33 -10.97
C VAL A 253 9.45 -12.97 -10.04
N GLU A 254 9.88 -12.20 -9.03
CA GLU A 254 10.75 -12.68 -7.97
C GLU A 254 10.20 -12.24 -6.62
N VAL A 255 10.01 -13.18 -5.70
CA VAL A 255 9.32 -12.97 -4.43
C VAL A 255 10.13 -13.54 -3.28
N GLU A 256 10.47 -12.72 -2.31
CA GLU A 256 11.09 -13.16 -1.07
C GLU A 256 10.03 -13.68 -0.09
N VAL A 257 10.22 -14.91 0.37
CA VAL A 257 9.42 -15.52 1.42
C VAL A 257 10.05 -15.20 2.77
N ARG A 258 9.30 -14.51 3.64
CA ARG A 258 9.81 -14.03 4.94
C ARG A 258 9.77 -15.10 6.01
N ALA A 259 10.81 -15.18 6.82
CA ALA A 259 10.80 -15.85 8.12
C ALA A 259 10.73 -14.83 9.27
N ALA A 260 10.75 -15.32 10.51
CA ALA A 260 10.74 -14.47 11.70
C ALA A 260 11.83 -13.37 11.65
N ASN A 261 11.53 -12.21 12.22
CA ASN A 261 12.38 -11.01 12.20
C ASN A 261 12.71 -10.51 10.78
N ASP A 262 11.79 -10.73 9.85
CA ASP A 262 11.86 -10.31 8.44
C ASP A 262 13.10 -10.84 7.69
N THR A 263 13.67 -11.96 8.15
CA THR A 263 14.73 -12.64 7.42
C THR A 263 14.17 -13.33 6.18
N VAL A 264 14.95 -13.38 5.09
CA VAL A 264 14.53 -14.06 3.87
C VAL A 264 14.75 -15.55 4.03
N LYS A 265 13.68 -16.34 4.02
CA LYS A 265 13.75 -17.81 4.02
C LYS A 265 14.27 -18.37 2.71
N ARG A 266 13.70 -17.88 1.62
CA ARG A 266 14.06 -18.19 0.23
C ARG A 266 13.45 -17.17 -0.72
N THR A 267 13.99 -17.12 -1.93
CA THR A 267 13.43 -16.35 -3.04
C THR A 267 12.78 -17.31 -4.03
N VAL A 268 11.53 -17.01 -4.40
CA VAL A 268 10.78 -17.75 -5.43
C VAL A 268 10.81 -16.97 -6.73
N ARG A 269 11.17 -17.64 -7.82
CA ARG A 269 11.17 -17.09 -9.17
C ARG A 269 10.03 -17.69 -9.97
N ASP A 270 9.31 -16.86 -10.70
CA ASP A 270 8.12 -17.25 -11.46
C ASP A 270 7.96 -16.36 -12.71
N THR A 271 7.02 -16.69 -13.55
CA THR A 271 6.60 -15.89 -14.71
C THR A 271 5.34 -15.09 -14.46
N GLN A 272 4.65 -15.31 -13.32
CA GLN A 272 3.35 -14.73 -13.02
C GLN A 272 3.15 -14.41 -11.53
N TRP A 273 2.19 -13.53 -11.26
CA TRP A 273 1.62 -13.27 -9.94
C TRP A 273 0.09 -13.41 -9.97
N PRO A 274 -0.56 -14.07 -8.97
CA PRO A 274 0.06 -14.84 -7.89
C PRO A 274 0.94 -15.97 -8.40
N LEU A 275 1.89 -16.44 -7.54
CA LEU A 275 2.86 -17.47 -7.90
C LEU A 275 2.18 -18.75 -8.39
N SER A 276 2.74 -19.40 -9.41
CA SER A 276 2.19 -20.63 -10.01
C SER A 276 2.08 -21.79 -9.02
N ALA A 277 3.00 -21.86 -8.05
CA ALA A 277 2.98 -22.83 -6.96
C ALA A 277 1.93 -22.56 -5.86
N THR A 278 1.10 -21.54 -6.02
CA THR A 278 0.06 -21.18 -5.02
C THR A 278 -1.04 -22.21 -4.97
N LYS A 279 -1.27 -22.76 -3.78
CA LYS A 279 -2.45 -23.55 -3.45
C LYS A 279 -3.35 -22.75 -2.52
N TRP A 280 -4.50 -22.37 -3.03
CA TRP A 280 -5.50 -21.65 -2.25
C TRP A 280 -6.04 -22.53 -1.13
N THR A 281 -5.78 -22.15 0.11
CA THR A 281 -6.10 -22.94 1.28
C THR A 281 -7.04 -22.15 2.19
N LYS A 282 -8.21 -22.72 2.48
CA LYS A 282 -9.17 -22.15 3.44
C LYS A 282 -8.84 -22.59 4.86
N LEU A 283 -8.81 -21.64 5.78
CA LEU A 283 -8.91 -21.86 7.22
C LEU A 283 -10.26 -21.31 7.68
N HIS A 284 -11.12 -22.20 8.17
CA HIS A 284 -12.47 -21.87 8.60
C HIS A 284 -12.47 -21.29 10.02
N LEU A 285 -13.22 -20.20 10.21
CA LEU A 285 -13.43 -19.59 11.52
C LEU A 285 -14.50 -20.35 12.29
N ASP A 286 -14.20 -20.70 13.53
CA ASP A 286 -15.22 -21.12 14.51
C ASP A 286 -15.41 -20.03 15.57
N ALA A 287 -16.51 -19.30 15.47
CA ALA A 287 -16.81 -18.18 16.35
C ALA A 287 -17.21 -18.61 17.78
N SER A 288 -17.55 -19.88 18.00
CA SER A 288 -17.85 -20.40 19.33
C SER A 288 -16.58 -20.63 20.16
N ASN A 289 -15.48 -21.03 19.51
CA ASN A 289 -14.24 -21.43 20.15
C ASN A 289 -13.06 -20.51 19.83
N LEU A 290 -13.26 -19.50 18.96
CA LEU A 290 -12.25 -18.60 18.44
C LEU A 290 -11.07 -19.34 17.78
N THR A 291 -11.37 -20.35 16.96
CA THR A 291 -10.36 -21.17 16.30
C THR A 291 -10.37 -20.98 14.78
N LEU A 292 -9.22 -21.22 14.16
CA LEU A 292 -9.02 -21.40 12.73
C LEU A 292 -8.71 -22.86 12.44
N GLY A 293 -9.52 -23.51 11.62
CA GLY A 293 -9.38 -24.93 11.32
C GLY A 293 -9.53 -25.28 9.84
N SER A 294 -9.18 -26.51 9.48
CA SER A 294 -9.30 -27.01 8.10
C SER A 294 -10.72 -27.34 7.67
N SER A 295 -11.69 -27.39 8.61
CA SER A 295 -13.09 -27.75 8.35
C SER A 295 -14.03 -26.68 8.88
N ALA A 296 -15.11 -26.41 8.16
CA ALA A 296 -16.14 -25.49 8.58
C ALA A 296 -16.92 -26.06 9.78
N PRO A 297 -17.22 -25.23 10.83
CA PRO A 297 -18.05 -25.68 11.94
C PRO A 297 -19.48 -25.95 11.47
N SER A 298 -20.04 -27.10 11.90
CA SER A 298 -21.41 -27.49 11.56
C SER A 298 -22.47 -26.71 12.33
N LYS A 299 -22.16 -26.39 13.60
CA LYS A 299 -23.07 -25.64 14.49
C LYS A 299 -22.88 -24.16 14.32
N ALA A 300 -24.00 -23.41 14.34
CA ALA A 300 -23.94 -21.96 14.36
C ALA A 300 -23.28 -21.44 15.64
N GLY A 301 -22.38 -20.48 15.48
CA GLY A 301 -21.68 -19.80 16.57
C GLY A 301 -21.51 -18.33 16.30
N SER A 302 -21.26 -17.55 17.34
CA SER A 302 -20.97 -16.12 17.23
C SER A 302 -20.00 -15.67 18.30
N ALA A 303 -19.24 -14.61 18.00
CA ALA A 303 -18.36 -13.92 18.94
C ALA A 303 -18.60 -12.43 18.82
N SER A 304 -18.89 -11.79 19.95
CA SER A 304 -19.17 -10.34 20.00
C SER A 304 -18.06 -9.61 20.76
N TYR A 305 -17.80 -8.37 20.35
CA TYR A 305 -16.82 -7.49 20.99
C TYR A 305 -17.24 -6.03 20.88
N ALA A 306 -16.83 -5.21 21.82
CA ALA A 306 -16.98 -3.76 21.72
C ALA A 306 -16.08 -3.23 20.57
N ALA A 307 -16.61 -2.41 19.68
CA ALA A 307 -15.92 -1.95 18.47
C ALA A 307 -14.50 -1.40 18.75
N MET A 308 -14.36 -0.60 19.79
CA MET A 308 -13.09 0.06 20.16
C MET A 308 -12.21 -0.76 21.14
N SER A 309 -12.55 -2.04 21.37
CA SER A 309 -11.73 -2.95 22.20
C SER A 309 -10.62 -3.63 21.39
N GLU A 310 -9.93 -4.57 22.04
CA GLU A 310 -8.93 -5.45 21.39
C GLU A 310 -9.56 -6.47 20.42
N GLY A 311 -10.90 -6.48 20.28
CA GLY A 311 -11.62 -7.34 19.34
C GLY A 311 -11.60 -8.81 19.73
N VAL A 312 -11.66 -9.67 18.71
CA VAL A 312 -11.59 -11.13 18.85
C VAL A 312 -10.46 -11.71 18.01
N THR A 313 -9.77 -12.73 18.52
CA THR A 313 -8.67 -13.37 17.82
C THR A 313 -8.96 -14.84 17.60
N PHE A 314 -9.03 -15.25 16.35
CA PHE A 314 -9.13 -16.64 15.92
C PHE A 314 -7.74 -17.21 15.71
N SER A 315 -7.43 -18.39 16.28
CA SER A 315 -6.09 -18.97 16.19
C SER A 315 -6.13 -20.43 15.74
N THR A 316 -5.14 -20.85 14.96
CA THR A 316 -4.93 -22.28 14.69
C THR A 316 -4.48 -23.00 15.96
N THR A 317 -4.67 -24.33 16.02
CA THR A 317 -3.83 -25.18 16.86
C THR A 317 -2.36 -25.05 16.40
N PRO A 318 -1.37 -25.51 17.21
CA PRO A 318 0.00 -25.59 16.74
C PRO A 318 0.09 -26.30 15.40
N LEU A 319 0.77 -25.69 14.43
CA LEU A 319 0.93 -26.24 13.09
C LEU A 319 1.63 -27.60 13.16
N ALA A 320 0.99 -28.65 12.64
CA ALA A 320 1.59 -29.99 12.60
C ALA A 320 2.80 -30.09 11.66
N ARG A 321 2.87 -29.21 10.68
CA ARG A 321 3.96 -29.08 9.71
C ARG A 321 4.23 -27.62 9.41
N ALA A 322 5.39 -27.31 8.81
CA ALA A 322 5.69 -25.96 8.37
C ALA A 322 4.64 -25.45 7.37
N LEU A 323 4.33 -24.16 7.46
CA LEU A 323 3.42 -23.45 6.58
C LEU A 323 4.18 -22.28 5.92
N GLU A 324 4.26 -22.29 4.59
CA GLU A 324 4.78 -21.16 3.83
C GLU A 324 3.69 -20.60 2.94
N PHE A 325 3.57 -19.27 2.91
CA PHE A 325 2.66 -18.58 2.00
C PHE A 325 3.23 -17.25 1.55
N ALA A 326 2.88 -16.85 0.33
CA ALA A 326 3.21 -15.53 -0.21
C ALA A 326 2.20 -15.15 -1.30
N GLY A 327 1.46 -14.09 -1.09
CA GLY A 327 0.45 -13.64 -2.05
C GLY A 327 -0.72 -12.88 -1.45
N PRO A 328 -1.77 -12.64 -2.24
CA PRO A 328 -3.00 -12.00 -1.79
C PRO A 328 -3.78 -12.88 -0.80
N ILE A 329 -4.42 -12.23 0.17
CA ILE A 329 -5.15 -12.90 1.26
C ILE A 329 -6.56 -12.32 1.33
N LYS A 330 -7.55 -13.17 1.63
CA LYS A 330 -8.95 -12.76 1.76
C LYS A 330 -9.59 -13.39 2.98
N ALA A 331 -10.45 -12.63 3.68
CA ALA A 331 -11.36 -13.18 4.66
C ALA A 331 -12.82 -13.07 4.18
N LYS A 332 -13.53 -14.19 4.09
CA LYS A 332 -14.98 -14.22 3.94
C LYS A 332 -15.61 -14.27 5.32
N LEU A 333 -16.42 -13.29 5.67
CA LEU A 333 -16.98 -13.14 7.02
C LEU A 333 -18.49 -12.90 6.96
N PHE A 334 -19.17 -13.22 8.07
CA PHE A 334 -20.55 -12.88 8.35
C PHE A 334 -20.57 -12.03 9.60
N VAL A 335 -21.03 -10.79 9.50
CA VAL A 335 -20.89 -9.80 10.57
C VAL A 335 -22.16 -9.03 10.80
N SER A 336 -22.34 -8.47 11.99
CA SER A 336 -23.36 -7.48 12.32
C SER A 336 -22.80 -6.41 13.25
N SER A 337 -23.47 -5.27 13.29
CA SER A 337 -23.21 -4.20 14.24
C SER A 337 -24.48 -3.83 15.00
N SER A 338 -24.35 -3.31 16.21
CA SER A 338 -25.45 -2.68 16.95
C SER A 338 -25.76 -1.26 16.48
N THR A 339 -24.96 -0.72 15.54
CA THR A 339 -25.10 0.58 14.91
C THR A 339 -25.41 0.46 13.43
N ASP A 340 -25.56 1.58 12.71
CA ASP A 340 -25.91 1.63 11.28
C ASP A 340 -24.73 1.39 10.34
N ASP A 341 -23.50 1.26 10.87
CA ASP A 341 -22.28 0.93 10.11
C ASP A 341 -21.28 0.23 11.02
N MET A 342 -20.22 -0.33 10.43
CA MET A 342 -19.04 -0.80 11.16
C MET A 342 -17.80 -0.67 10.29
N ASP A 343 -16.70 -0.31 10.92
CA ASP A 343 -15.37 -0.45 10.32
C ASP A 343 -14.73 -1.73 10.85
N LEU A 344 -14.22 -2.56 9.95
CA LEU A 344 -13.59 -3.83 10.28
C LEU A 344 -12.11 -3.79 9.92
N PHE A 345 -11.29 -4.06 10.92
CA PHE A 345 -9.84 -4.15 10.85
C PHE A 345 -9.43 -5.61 11.06
N ALA A 346 -8.81 -6.20 10.07
CA ALA A 346 -8.32 -7.57 10.12
C ALA A 346 -6.79 -7.57 10.19
N THR A 347 -6.22 -8.23 11.20
CA THR A 347 -4.78 -8.34 11.37
C THR A 347 -4.37 -9.79 11.39
N LEU A 348 -3.57 -10.22 10.42
CA LEU A 348 -2.98 -11.53 10.35
C LEU A 348 -1.70 -11.55 11.18
N ARG A 349 -1.64 -12.44 12.16
CA ARG A 349 -0.57 -12.54 13.16
C ARG A 349 -0.02 -13.95 13.21
N ALA A 350 1.22 -14.10 13.63
CA ALA A 350 1.84 -15.40 13.86
C ALA A 350 2.47 -15.45 15.26
N PHE A 351 2.50 -16.62 15.86
CA PHE A 351 3.08 -16.84 17.18
C PHE A 351 4.01 -18.04 17.18
N ASP A 352 5.10 -17.93 17.90
CA ASP A 352 6.05 -19.04 18.13
C ASP A 352 5.47 -20.06 19.11
N PRO A 353 6.12 -21.23 19.31
CA PRO A 353 5.62 -22.27 20.20
C PRO A 353 5.47 -21.86 21.68
N VAL A 354 6.17 -20.81 22.11
CA VAL A 354 6.08 -20.28 23.49
C VAL A 354 5.11 -19.09 23.61
N GLY A 355 4.39 -18.78 22.52
CA GLY A 355 3.35 -17.75 22.48
C GLY A 355 3.84 -16.33 22.24
N ARG A 356 5.10 -16.12 21.84
CA ARG A 356 5.60 -14.78 21.45
C ARG A 356 5.18 -14.47 20.02
N GLU A 357 4.72 -13.24 19.78
CA GLU A 357 4.34 -12.80 18.43
C GLU A 357 5.57 -12.71 17.52
N VAL A 358 5.46 -13.29 16.33
CA VAL A 358 6.43 -13.14 15.24
C VAL A 358 6.12 -11.83 14.52
N THR A 359 7.09 -10.94 14.45
CA THR A 359 6.95 -9.63 13.85
C THR A 359 7.84 -9.46 12.64
N PHE A 360 7.46 -8.51 11.79
CA PHE A 360 8.14 -8.19 10.53
C PHE A 360 8.43 -6.68 10.47
N PHE A 361 9.30 -6.26 9.58
CA PHE A 361 9.52 -4.84 9.34
C PHE A 361 8.48 -4.27 8.38
N SER A 362 7.98 -3.07 8.66
CA SER A 362 7.35 -2.20 7.67
C SER A 362 8.24 -1.00 7.36
N ALA A 363 7.74 -0.06 6.56
CA ALA A 363 8.48 1.15 6.21
C ALA A 363 9.04 1.90 7.42
N VAL A 364 8.22 2.02 8.47
CA VAL A 364 8.48 2.83 9.66
C VAL A 364 8.09 2.12 10.95
N GLU A 365 7.62 0.89 10.87
CA GLU A 365 7.19 0.06 11.99
C GLU A 365 8.10 -1.17 12.10
N PRO A 366 8.95 -1.24 13.13
CA PRO A 366 9.90 -2.36 13.27
C PRO A 366 9.25 -3.66 13.74
N LYS A 367 7.99 -3.61 14.18
CA LYS A 367 7.23 -4.76 14.69
C LYS A 367 5.86 -4.88 14.03
N ALA A 368 5.81 -4.82 12.70
CA ALA A 368 4.57 -5.02 11.96
C ALA A 368 4.06 -6.46 12.06
N PRO A 369 2.73 -6.68 12.00
CA PRO A 369 2.16 -8.02 11.87
C PRO A 369 2.46 -8.61 10.48
N VAL A 370 2.00 -9.84 10.25
CA VAL A 370 2.16 -10.52 8.95
C VAL A 370 1.51 -9.73 7.82
N SER A 371 0.26 -9.32 8.02
CA SER A 371 -0.50 -8.48 7.09
C SER A 371 -1.73 -7.86 7.77
N GLN A 372 -2.35 -6.89 7.11
CA GLN A 372 -3.55 -6.18 7.57
C GLN A 372 -4.53 -5.96 6.43
N GLY A 373 -5.81 -5.82 6.79
CA GLY A 373 -6.89 -5.49 5.86
C GLY A 373 -7.95 -4.63 6.53
N TRP A 374 -8.66 -3.87 5.73
CA TRP A 374 -9.64 -2.89 6.19
C TRP A 374 -10.90 -2.96 5.35
N LEU A 375 -12.06 -2.74 5.97
CA LEU A 375 -13.31 -2.56 5.25
C LEU A 375 -14.32 -1.78 6.09
N ARG A 376 -14.82 -0.67 5.54
CA ARG A 376 -16.06 -0.05 5.96
C ARG A 376 -17.21 -0.86 5.42
N VAL A 377 -17.98 -1.51 6.29
CA VAL A 377 -18.95 -2.53 5.89
C VAL A 377 -20.11 -1.95 5.06
N SER A 378 -20.47 -0.69 5.25
CA SER A 378 -21.39 -0.01 4.34
C SER A 378 -20.86 0.10 2.91
N GLN A 379 -19.56 -0.02 2.69
CA GLN A 379 -18.93 0.02 1.38
C GLN A 379 -18.54 -1.39 0.85
N ARG A 380 -19.23 -2.44 1.31
CA ARG A 380 -18.98 -3.84 0.95
C ARG A 380 -19.33 -4.23 -0.49
N LYS A 381 -20.00 -3.35 -1.24
CA LYS A 381 -20.35 -3.61 -2.65
C LYS A 381 -19.10 -3.93 -3.46
N ARG A 382 -19.15 -5.04 -4.21
CA ARG A 382 -18.05 -5.49 -5.07
C ARG A 382 -18.34 -5.23 -6.54
N ASP A 383 -17.32 -4.82 -7.27
CA ASP A 383 -17.28 -4.93 -8.73
C ASP A 383 -16.90 -6.38 -9.10
N MET A 384 -17.88 -7.15 -9.55
CA MET A 384 -17.71 -8.57 -9.89
C MET A 384 -16.86 -8.81 -11.13
N LYS A 385 -16.69 -7.80 -12.01
CA LYS A 385 -15.82 -7.90 -13.19
C LYS A 385 -14.34 -7.79 -12.83
N ARG A 386 -14.04 -7.02 -11.77
CA ARG A 386 -12.68 -6.79 -11.28
C ARG A 386 -12.30 -7.71 -10.12
N SER A 387 -13.27 -8.30 -9.44
CA SER A 387 -13.04 -9.23 -8.34
C SER A 387 -12.56 -10.58 -8.85
N THR A 388 -11.64 -11.19 -8.09
CA THR A 388 -11.22 -12.59 -8.26
C THR A 388 -11.61 -13.42 -7.04
N GLU A 389 -11.39 -14.74 -7.06
CA GLU A 389 -11.65 -15.60 -5.91
C GLU A 389 -10.85 -15.16 -4.68
N TYR A 390 -9.64 -14.66 -4.88
CA TYR A 390 -8.69 -14.32 -3.81
C TYR A 390 -8.56 -12.81 -3.53
N GLN A 391 -9.12 -11.96 -4.40
CA GLN A 391 -9.02 -10.51 -4.27
C GLN A 391 -10.36 -9.85 -4.57
N PRO A 392 -11.14 -9.49 -3.54
CA PRO A 392 -12.37 -8.73 -3.72
C PRO A 392 -12.03 -7.31 -4.16
N TRP A 393 -12.77 -6.80 -5.14
CA TRP A 393 -12.66 -5.42 -5.58
C TRP A 393 -13.90 -4.65 -5.15
N HIS A 394 -13.77 -3.82 -4.12
CA HIS A 394 -14.88 -2.96 -3.67
C HIS A 394 -14.96 -1.71 -4.54
N SER A 395 -16.18 -1.39 -4.99
CA SER A 395 -16.41 -0.23 -5.87
C SER A 395 -16.24 1.10 -5.14
N HIS A 396 -16.63 1.16 -3.86
CA HIS A 396 -16.63 2.35 -3.01
C HIS A 396 -17.41 3.54 -3.60
N ASP A 397 -18.38 3.28 -4.46
CA ASP A 397 -19.21 4.28 -5.15
C ASP A 397 -20.53 4.58 -4.42
N GLU A 398 -20.89 3.75 -3.44
CA GLU A 398 -22.10 3.92 -2.63
C GLU A 398 -21.91 3.38 -1.21
N ALA A 399 -22.74 3.87 -0.29
CA ALA A 399 -22.83 3.39 1.08
C ALA A 399 -24.12 2.59 1.30
N GLN A 400 -23.99 1.29 1.58
CA GLN A 400 -25.07 0.37 1.93
C GLN A 400 -25.13 0.20 3.44
N LYS A 401 -25.74 1.16 4.15
CA LYS A 401 -25.85 1.17 5.61
C LYS A 401 -26.46 -0.13 6.16
N LEU A 402 -26.05 -0.52 7.36
CA LEU A 402 -26.56 -1.69 8.07
C LEU A 402 -27.86 -1.33 8.81
N LYS A 403 -28.73 -2.30 9.00
CA LYS A 403 -29.73 -2.26 10.05
C LYS A 403 -29.10 -2.85 11.31
N PRO A 404 -29.21 -2.21 12.49
CA PRO A 404 -28.67 -2.74 13.74
C PRO A 404 -29.07 -4.21 13.96
N GLY A 405 -28.06 -5.08 14.15
CA GLY A 405 -28.23 -6.53 14.30
C GLY A 405 -28.40 -7.33 13.01
N GLU A 406 -28.50 -6.69 11.84
CA GLU A 406 -28.56 -7.37 10.56
C GLU A 406 -27.23 -8.08 10.25
N ILE A 407 -27.30 -9.38 9.93
CA ILE A 407 -26.13 -10.17 9.54
C ILE A 407 -25.91 -10.00 8.04
N VAL A 408 -24.74 -9.50 7.67
CA VAL A 408 -24.31 -9.36 6.28
C VAL A 408 -23.10 -10.22 5.99
N GLU A 409 -23.05 -10.77 4.77
CA GLU A 409 -21.85 -11.43 4.23
C GLU A 409 -20.93 -10.39 3.63
N ILE A 410 -19.62 -10.50 3.91
CA ILE A 410 -18.58 -9.66 3.33
C ILE A 410 -17.38 -10.47 2.89
N ASP A 411 -16.72 -10.00 1.84
CA ASP A 411 -15.35 -10.40 1.50
C ASP A 411 -14.41 -9.25 1.87
N LEU A 412 -13.50 -9.46 2.79
CA LEU A 412 -12.53 -8.47 3.22
C LEU A 412 -11.18 -8.76 2.57
N GLU A 413 -10.64 -7.80 1.82
CA GLU A 413 -9.28 -7.86 1.30
C GLU A 413 -8.29 -7.66 2.45
N ILE A 414 -7.47 -8.66 2.71
CA ILE A 414 -6.26 -8.52 3.51
C ILE A 414 -5.11 -8.32 2.51
N TRP A 415 -4.33 -7.28 2.71
CA TRP A 415 -3.26 -6.95 1.77
C TRP A 415 -2.28 -8.12 1.62
N PRO A 416 -1.59 -8.23 0.49
CA PRO A 416 -0.67 -9.35 0.28
C PRO A 416 0.30 -9.53 1.43
N GLY A 417 0.57 -10.77 1.79
CA GLY A 417 1.46 -11.11 2.89
C GLY A 417 2.33 -12.31 2.57
N SER A 418 3.42 -12.46 3.32
CA SER A 418 4.34 -13.59 3.22
C SER A 418 4.81 -14.00 4.59
N ALA A 419 4.81 -15.30 4.87
CA ALA A 419 5.47 -15.87 6.04
C ALA A 419 5.85 -17.34 5.83
N ALA A 420 6.99 -17.73 6.39
CA ALA A 420 7.42 -19.11 6.57
C ALA A 420 7.38 -19.43 8.07
N LEU A 421 6.41 -20.22 8.48
CA LEU A 421 6.15 -20.60 9.86
C LEU A 421 6.54 -22.07 10.07
N PRO A 422 7.50 -22.39 10.97
CA PRO A 422 7.84 -23.76 11.31
C PRO A 422 6.69 -24.54 11.96
N ALA A 423 6.79 -25.86 12.03
CA ALA A 423 5.89 -26.68 12.85
C ALA A 423 5.92 -26.21 14.32
N GLY A 424 4.77 -26.30 14.99
CA GLY A 424 4.57 -25.81 16.35
C GLY A 424 4.18 -24.34 16.45
N TYR A 425 4.37 -23.53 15.40
CA TYR A 425 3.88 -22.15 15.36
C TYR A 425 2.37 -22.10 15.21
N ARG A 426 1.78 -20.92 15.44
CA ARG A 426 0.35 -20.67 15.26
C ARG A 426 0.15 -19.49 14.34
N LEU A 427 -0.89 -19.56 13.50
CA LEU A 427 -1.40 -18.43 12.74
C LEU A 427 -2.68 -17.91 13.40
N ALA A 428 -2.87 -16.61 13.47
CA ALA A 428 -4.03 -16.00 14.07
C ALA A 428 -4.58 -14.83 13.21
N LEU A 429 -5.91 -14.68 13.25
CA LEU A 429 -6.63 -13.56 12.66
C LEU A 429 -7.32 -12.79 13.78
N THR A 430 -6.90 -11.54 13.99
CA THR A 430 -7.55 -10.61 14.91
C THR A 430 -8.52 -9.72 14.14
N LEU A 431 -9.76 -9.61 14.61
CA LEU A 431 -10.80 -8.75 14.06
C LEU A 431 -11.20 -7.69 15.09
N GLN A 432 -11.11 -6.41 14.70
CA GLN A 432 -11.32 -5.25 15.57
C GLN A 432 -12.14 -4.19 14.84
N GLY A 433 -12.61 -3.18 15.57
CA GLY A 433 -13.23 -1.97 14.99
C GLY A 433 -12.29 -0.76 15.00
N LYS A 434 -11.01 -0.96 15.28
CA LYS A 434 -9.94 0.04 15.29
C LYS A 434 -8.64 -0.56 14.75
N ASP A 435 -7.65 0.28 14.47
CA ASP A 435 -6.31 -0.18 14.11
C ASP A 435 -5.71 -1.08 15.18
N PHE A 436 -4.95 -2.06 14.72
CA PHE A 436 -4.24 -2.98 15.61
C PHE A 436 -3.11 -2.27 16.34
N GLU A 437 -3.14 -2.35 17.64
CA GLU A 437 -2.08 -1.85 18.53
C GLU A 437 -1.71 -2.94 19.55
N ARG A 438 -0.40 -3.13 19.76
CA ARG A 438 0.08 -4.06 20.80
C ARG A 438 -0.06 -3.44 22.17
N PRO A 439 -0.62 -4.15 23.14
CA PRO A 439 -0.71 -3.68 24.51
C PRO A 439 0.69 -3.33 25.08
N GLY A 440 0.80 -2.16 25.71
CA GLY A 440 2.04 -1.69 26.33
C GLY A 440 3.11 -1.12 25.37
N GLU A 441 2.91 -1.21 24.07
CA GLU A 441 3.80 -0.59 23.07
C GLU A 441 3.32 0.83 22.71
N THR A 442 4.25 1.72 22.39
CA THR A 442 3.96 3.11 22.02
C THR A 442 4.68 3.53 20.76
N GLY A 443 4.21 4.61 20.14
CA GLY A 443 4.82 5.16 18.94
C GLY A 443 4.80 4.18 17.76
N PRO A 444 5.85 4.14 16.93
CA PRO A 444 5.89 3.30 15.73
C PRO A 444 5.97 1.79 16.01
N GLN A 445 6.16 1.34 17.26
CA GLN A 445 6.29 -0.08 17.61
C GLN A 445 4.97 -0.78 17.92
N ARG A 446 3.86 -0.05 17.91
CA ARG A 446 2.56 -0.56 18.37
C ARG A 446 1.81 -1.45 17.39
N GLY A 447 2.28 -1.61 16.14
CA GLY A 447 1.71 -2.55 15.16
C GLY A 447 1.20 -1.91 13.88
N SER A 448 0.37 -0.87 13.94
CA SER A 448 -0.07 -0.09 12.77
C SER A 448 0.81 1.14 12.52
N GLY A 449 1.73 1.44 13.40
CA GLY A 449 2.70 2.52 13.25
C GLY A 449 2.05 3.89 13.11
N TRP A 450 2.28 4.54 11.98
CA TRP A 450 1.70 5.83 11.65
C TRP A 450 0.50 5.74 10.71
N PHE A 451 0.14 4.54 10.25
CA PHE A 451 -0.96 4.33 9.30
C PHE A 451 -2.28 4.09 10.02
N LEU A 452 -2.65 5.05 10.91
CA LEU A 452 -3.87 4.97 11.71
C LEU A 452 -5.06 5.56 10.96
N HIS A 453 -6.24 4.96 11.23
CA HIS A 453 -7.54 5.38 10.72
C HIS A 453 -8.38 5.89 11.88
N ASP A 454 -7.94 6.97 12.51
CA ASP A 454 -8.40 7.43 13.83
C ASP A 454 -9.05 8.83 13.83
N ASP A 455 -9.36 9.41 12.66
CA ASP A 455 -10.03 10.72 12.61
C ASP A 455 -11.51 10.59 13.01
N PRO A 456 -11.95 11.24 14.11
CA PRO A 456 -13.32 11.15 14.59
C PRO A 456 -14.34 11.82 13.65
N ARG A 457 -13.90 12.67 12.73
CA ARG A 457 -14.75 13.28 11.69
C ARG A 457 -15.10 12.28 10.59
N ASP A 458 -14.22 11.33 10.28
CA ASP A 458 -14.49 10.23 9.36
C ASP A 458 -15.18 9.04 10.06
N ARG A 459 -14.93 8.87 11.35
CA ARG A 459 -15.39 7.73 12.15
C ARG A 459 -16.13 8.15 13.43
N PRO A 460 -17.31 8.83 13.30
CA PRO A 460 -18.07 9.25 14.48
C PRO A 460 -18.51 8.02 15.30
N PRO A 461 -18.37 8.05 16.66
CA PRO A 461 -18.71 6.92 17.52
C PRO A 461 -20.17 6.46 17.42
N ALA A 462 -21.09 7.35 17.04
CA ALA A 462 -22.50 6.99 16.85
C ALA A 462 -22.71 5.93 15.77
N SER A 463 -21.89 5.93 14.70
CA SER A 463 -21.96 4.96 13.61
C SER A 463 -20.96 3.82 13.77
N PHE A 464 -19.75 4.09 14.27
CA PHE A 464 -18.64 3.12 14.26
C PHE A 464 -18.29 2.58 15.67
N GLY A 465 -19.03 2.98 16.70
CA GLY A 465 -18.95 2.40 18.04
C GLY A 465 -19.89 1.21 18.21
N GLY A 466 -20.22 0.89 19.46
CA GLY A 466 -21.18 -0.18 19.79
C GLY A 466 -20.56 -1.57 19.83
N THR A 467 -21.36 -2.58 19.52
CA THR A 467 -20.98 -3.99 19.56
C THR A 467 -20.94 -4.57 18.14
N HIS A 468 -19.82 -5.17 17.80
CA HIS A 468 -19.65 -5.95 16.56
C HIS A 468 -19.74 -7.44 16.87
N THR A 469 -20.34 -8.20 15.97
CA THR A 469 -20.47 -9.65 16.11
C THR A 469 -20.04 -10.35 14.83
N VAL A 470 -19.22 -11.39 14.98
CA VAL A 470 -18.79 -12.30 13.90
C VAL A 470 -19.50 -13.62 14.05
N TYR A 471 -20.00 -14.18 12.95
CA TYR A 471 -20.76 -15.43 12.92
C TYR A 471 -20.07 -16.49 12.08
N SER A 472 -20.22 -17.77 12.47
CA SER A 472 -19.76 -18.92 11.70
C SER A 472 -20.66 -20.13 11.89
N GLY A 473 -20.55 -21.13 11.03
CA GLY A 473 -21.34 -22.35 11.08
C GLY A 473 -22.82 -22.17 10.80
N GLY A 474 -23.62 -23.26 10.87
CA GLY A 474 -25.04 -23.20 10.54
C GLY A 474 -25.32 -22.71 9.11
N GLY A 475 -24.47 -23.09 8.15
CA GLY A 475 -24.54 -22.65 6.75
C GLY A 475 -23.73 -21.37 6.45
N ARG A 476 -23.08 -20.72 7.44
CA ARG A 476 -22.21 -19.57 7.26
C ARG A 476 -20.74 -20.02 7.20
N GLU A 477 -20.21 -20.18 6.00
CA GLU A 477 -18.82 -20.57 5.75
C GLU A 477 -17.88 -19.36 5.88
N ALA A 478 -17.63 -18.93 7.12
CA ALA A 478 -16.61 -17.91 7.39
C ALA A 478 -15.21 -18.51 7.28
N CYS A 479 -14.34 -17.93 6.47
CA CYS A 479 -13.00 -18.47 6.26
C CYS A 479 -11.96 -17.40 5.89
N LEU A 480 -10.70 -17.71 6.22
CA LEU A 480 -9.51 -17.03 5.74
C LEU A 480 -8.96 -17.84 4.56
N LEU A 481 -8.77 -17.22 3.41
CA LEU A 481 -8.17 -17.83 2.22
C LEU A 481 -6.70 -17.39 2.13
N LEU A 482 -5.78 -18.36 2.13
CA LEU A 482 -4.34 -18.16 2.11
C LEU A 482 -3.69 -18.68 0.82
N PRO A 483 -2.69 -17.96 0.28
CA PRO A 483 -1.86 -18.38 -0.86
C PRO A 483 -0.70 -19.28 -0.41
N VAL A 484 -0.99 -20.51 0.00
CA VAL A 484 0.02 -21.46 0.49
C VAL A 484 0.93 -21.92 -0.64
N LEU A 485 2.24 -21.91 -0.42
CA LEU A 485 3.24 -22.41 -1.35
C LEU A 485 3.49 -23.92 -1.13
N GLN A 486 3.54 -24.67 -2.22
CA GLN A 486 3.85 -26.11 -2.23
C GLN A 486 5.31 -26.37 -2.56
#